data_b2c5ea5f4d24a977e1f882da23bcd2c3
#
_entry.id   b2c5ea5f4d24a977e1f882da23bcd2c3
#
_cell.length_a   1.000
_cell.length_b   1.000
_cell.length_c   1.000
_cell.angle_alpha   90.00
_cell.angle_beta   90.00
_cell.angle_gamma   90.00
#
_symmetry.space_group_name_H-M   'P 1'
#
loop_
_entity.id
_entity.type
_entity.pdbx_description
1 polymer ?
#
loop_
_entity_poly.entity_id
_entity_poly.type
_entity_poly.pdbx_seq_one_letter_code
_entity_poly.pdbx_strand_id
1 'polypeptide(L)'
;GIRGGLIVERKFVRDLPLGKIAERTLGYEQKKPDGTFIKVGLEGAYGVTLRGQPGRQLRQRIAKQQWKPLTNEYQQEPIDGLDVWSTIDTNLQDIAHHALLASLEKYEAEHGTVVVMETNTGAVKAIANLGRTDGDKYYEKLNYAVGEAHEPGSTFKLFSMMAAFEDKVIDTMTVVDTEKGKLTFYGKYHVRDSKRGGYGVIPASRVFESSSNTGVVKLIYENYKENPSQFTDRLIAMGLDKPLGVAISGEGKPKIPHPKDADWDGLDLPWMAFGYGVMLTPLQTLSYYNAIANNGELLMPRFVSAVKTLDGKNVKSYPKQVINPAICSQETIGKLQHLMEGVVKNKWGTAHNIYNEKLAIIEDLAAYSITLKFSSASENFFSA
;
A
#
# COMPACT_ATOMS: atom_id res chain seq x y z
N GLY A 1 -23.49 59.84 10.64
CA GLY A 1 -22.82 59.02 11.61
C GLY A 1 -23.00 57.54 11.27
N ILE A 2 -21.96 56.81 11.08
CA ILE A 2 -22.02 55.36 10.84
C ILE A 2 -22.46 54.68 12.13
N ARG A 3 -23.71 54.25 12.16
CA ARG A 3 -24.27 53.42 13.25
C ARG A 3 -24.06 51.94 12.89
N GLY A 4 -22.88 51.42 13.13
CA GLY A 4 -22.61 50.01 12.96
C GLY A 4 -21.36 49.65 13.72
N GLY A 5 -21.43 48.70 14.64
CA GLY A 5 -20.27 48.11 15.29
C GLY A 5 -19.53 47.19 14.33
N LEU A 6 -18.24 47.02 14.56
CA LEU A 6 -17.43 45.99 13.88
C LEU A 6 -17.88 44.60 14.33
N ILE A 7 -18.32 43.77 13.42
CA ILE A 7 -18.57 42.36 13.67
C ILE A 7 -17.37 41.60 13.11
N VAL A 8 -16.61 41.00 13.99
CA VAL A 8 -15.49 40.15 13.60
C VAL A 8 -15.96 38.69 13.57
N GLU A 9 -15.98 38.09 12.40
CA GLU A 9 -16.24 36.65 12.23
C GLU A 9 -14.95 35.94 11.93
N ARG A 10 -14.63 34.92 12.72
CA ARG A 10 -13.53 34.02 12.40
C ARG A 10 -13.97 33.08 11.27
N LYS A 11 -13.26 33.10 10.15
CA LYS A 11 -13.43 32.15 9.05
C LYS A 11 -12.22 31.23 9.02
N PHE A 12 -12.47 29.94 9.13
CA PHE A 12 -11.44 28.94 8.90
C PHE A 12 -11.24 28.79 7.40
N VAL A 13 -10.02 28.96 6.96
CA VAL A 13 -9.62 28.77 5.56
C VAL A 13 -8.64 27.59 5.52
N ARG A 14 -8.92 26.66 4.60
CA ARG A 14 -7.99 25.55 4.36
C ARG A 14 -6.77 26.08 3.62
N ASP A 15 -5.59 25.87 4.19
CA ASP A 15 -4.32 26.12 3.54
C ASP A 15 -3.70 24.78 3.10
N LEU A 16 -3.14 24.74 1.90
CA LEU A 16 -2.47 23.58 1.31
C LEU A 16 -1.05 24.00 0.88
N PRO A 17 -0.09 24.07 1.82
CA PRO A 17 1.26 24.60 1.54
C PRO A 17 2.00 23.87 0.42
N LEU A 18 1.72 22.58 0.23
CA LEU A 18 2.28 21.74 -0.83
C LEU A 18 1.32 21.55 -2.02
N GLY A 19 0.29 22.40 -2.15
CA GLY A 19 -0.72 22.28 -3.18
C GLY A 19 -1.53 20.98 -3.05
N LYS A 20 -1.64 20.21 -4.15
CA LYS A 20 -2.45 18.99 -4.21
C LYS A 20 -1.67 17.70 -4.00
N ILE A 21 -0.44 17.78 -3.50
CA ILE A 21 0.39 16.61 -3.21
C ILE A 21 -0.21 15.87 -1.99
N ALA A 22 -0.34 14.55 -2.09
CA ALA A 22 -0.96 13.68 -1.08
C ALA A 22 -2.43 14.03 -0.76
N GLU A 23 -3.16 14.64 -1.68
CA GLU A 23 -4.53 15.15 -1.47
C GLU A 23 -5.49 14.05 -0.98
N ARG A 24 -5.38 12.83 -1.49
CA ARG A 24 -6.26 11.71 -1.09
C ARG A 24 -5.83 11.04 0.21
N THR A 25 -4.56 11.13 0.55
CA THR A 25 -4.04 10.61 1.82
C THR A 25 -4.31 11.57 2.96
N LEU A 26 -4.04 12.86 2.78
CA LEU A 26 -4.46 13.89 3.74
C LEU A 26 -5.98 13.94 3.82
N GLY A 27 -6.63 13.96 2.67
CA GLY A 27 -8.07 13.86 2.55
C GLY A 27 -8.82 15.12 2.98
N TYR A 28 -10.07 14.94 3.36
CA TYR A 28 -10.94 15.99 3.86
C TYR A 28 -12.12 15.40 4.64
N GLU A 29 -12.73 16.25 5.47
CA GLU A 29 -14.02 15.99 6.07
C GLU A 29 -15.02 17.07 5.61
N GLN A 30 -16.13 16.65 5.02
CA GLN A 30 -17.17 17.55 4.53
C GLN A 30 -18.53 17.18 5.11
N LYS A 31 -19.17 18.12 5.80
CA LYS A 31 -20.52 17.93 6.33
C LYS A 31 -21.54 18.02 5.19
N LYS A 32 -22.42 17.04 5.11
CA LYS A 32 -23.56 17.00 4.18
C LYS A 32 -24.76 17.78 4.75
N PRO A 33 -25.75 18.14 3.90
CA PRO A 33 -26.97 18.79 4.35
C PRO A 33 -27.78 17.96 5.36
N ASP A 34 -27.70 16.65 5.30
CA ASP A 34 -28.36 15.72 6.24
C ASP A 34 -27.64 15.60 7.59
N GLY A 35 -26.55 16.34 7.79
CA GLY A 35 -25.74 16.33 9.00
C GLY A 35 -24.66 15.23 9.06
N THR A 36 -24.63 14.30 8.14
CA THR A 36 -23.58 13.28 8.03
C THR A 36 -22.31 13.86 7.43
N PHE A 37 -21.18 13.10 7.49
CA PHE A 37 -19.90 13.56 6.97
C PHE A 37 -19.38 12.64 5.87
N ILE A 38 -18.91 13.25 4.78
CA ILE A 38 -17.98 12.59 3.85
C ILE A 38 -16.62 12.62 4.50
N LYS A 39 -15.97 11.45 4.61
CA LYS A 39 -14.68 11.26 5.27
C LYS A 39 -13.69 10.65 4.31
N VAL A 40 -12.61 11.36 4.03
CA VAL A 40 -11.53 10.91 3.13
C VAL A 40 -10.19 11.11 3.82
N GLY A 41 -9.29 10.15 3.67
CA GLY A 41 -7.92 10.24 4.17
C GLY A 41 -7.81 10.43 5.68
N LEU A 42 -6.72 11.03 6.10
CA LEU A 42 -6.41 11.27 7.51
C LEU A 42 -7.37 12.27 8.15
N GLU A 43 -7.73 13.34 7.45
CA GLU A 43 -8.72 14.30 7.98
C GLU A 43 -10.08 13.64 8.20
N GLY A 44 -10.47 12.71 7.33
CA GLY A 44 -11.69 11.93 7.53
C GLY A 44 -11.60 10.97 8.73
N ALA A 45 -10.45 10.33 8.92
CA ALA A 45 -10.20 9.41 10.02
C ALA A 45 -10.11 10.12 11.39
N TYR A 46 -9.49 11.29 11.41
CA TYR A 46 -9.26 12.08 12.63
C TYR A 46 -10.18 13.31 12.76
N GLY A 47 -11.27 13.40 12.00
CA GLY A 47 -12.15 14.57 11.94
C GLY A 47 -12.71 15.01 13.29
N VAL A 48 -13.04 14.06 14.17
CA VAL A 48 -13.48 14.39 15.54
C VAL A 48 -12.37 15.08 16.34
N THR A 49 -11.13 14.63 16.18
CA THR A 49 -9.95 15.19 16.84
C THR A 49 -9.64 16.60 16.33
N LEU A 50 -9.74 16.80 15.02
CA LEU A 50 -9.39 18.06 14.34
C LEU A 50 -10.42 19.17 14.55
N ARG A 51 -11.73 18.83 14.63
CA ARG A 51 -12.81 19.86 14.69
C ARG A 51 -12.95 20.57 16.01
N GLY A 52 -12.56 19.94 17.13
CA GLY A 52 -12.91 20.41 18.46
C GLY A 52 -14.41 20.34 18.75
N GLN A 53 -14.87 21.19 19.66
CA GLN A 53 -16.28 21.29 20.04
C GLN A 53 -16.77 22.73 19.90
N PRO A 54 -17.91 22.94 19.20
CA PRO A 54 -18.47 24.29 19.08
C PRO A 54 -19.00 24.78 20.44
N GLY A 55 -18.69 26.00 20.75
CA GLY A 55 -19.30 26.69 21.91
C GLY A 55 -20.80 26.95 21.71
N ARG A 56 -21.49 27.15 22.79
CA ARG A 56 -22.90 27.53 22.83
C ARG A 56 -23.09 28.74 23.74
N GLN A 57 -23.82 29.73 23.25
CA GLN A 57 -24.15 30.94 24.02
C GLN A 57 -25.63 31.26 23.88
N LEU A 58 -26.31 31.39 25.00
CA LEU A 58 -27.69 31.86 25.00
C LEU A 58 -27.71 33.38 24.72
N ARG A 59 -28.57 33.81 23.81
CA ARG A 59 -28.75 35.24 23.50
C ARG A 59 -30.20 35.60 23.63
N GLN A 60 -30.49 36.73 24.31
CA GLN A 60 -31.81 37.29 24.40
C GLN A 60 -32.01 38.34 23.32
N ARG A 61 -33.15 38.27 22.65
CA ARG A 61 -33.54 39.29 21.68
C ARG A 61 -34.06 40.50 22.44
N ILE A 62 -33.42 41.65 22.29
CA ILE A 62 -33.79 42.91 22.96
C ILE A 62 -34.53 43.88 22.02
N ALA A 63 -34.33 43.78 20.71
CA ALA A 63 -35.03 44.53 19.68
C ALA A 63 -34.97 43.78 18.34
N LYS A 64 -35.65 44.33 17.30
CA LYS A 64 -35.59 43.78 15.94
C LYS A 64 -34.14 43.74 15.48
N GLN A 65 -33.60 42.51 15.24
CA GLN A 65 -32.22 42.23 14.86
C GLN A 65 -31.13 42.56 15.91
N GLN A 66 -31.50 42.82 17.14
CA GLN A 66 -30.55 43.03 18.24
C GLN A 66 -30.65 41.92 19.26
N TRP A 67 -29.51 41.30 19.54
CA TRP A 67 -29.37 40.19 20.47
C TRP A 67 -28.32 40.53 21.54
N LYS A 68 -28.67 40.33 22.80
CA LYS A 68 -27.76 40.50 23.94
C LYS A 68 -27.32 39.12 24.42
N PRO A 69 -25.99 38.83 24.55
CA PRO A 69 -25.54 37.61 25.20
C PRO A 69 -26.02 37.59 26.65
N LEU A 70 -26.51 36.42 27.06
CA LEU A 70 -26.81 36.16 28.48
C LEU A 70 -25.66 35.31 29.02
N THR A 71 -24.99 35.84 30.03
CA THR A 71 -24.00 35.10 30.81
C THR A 71 -24.77 34.24 31.82
N ASN A 72 -24.79 32.94 31.64
CA ASN A 72 -25.48 32.01 32.53
C ASN A 72 -24.75 30.66 32.54
N GLU A 73 -25.21 29.73 33.37
CA GLU A 73 -24.68 28.37 33.55
C GLU A 73 -24.74 27.52 32.28
N TYR A 74 -25.47 27.91 31.23
CA TYR A 74 -25.60 27.22 29.96
C TYR A 74 -24.62 27.69 28.88
N GLN A 75 -23.75 28.66 29.22
CA GLN A 75 -22.67 29.05 28.30
C GLN A 75 -21.62 27.98 28.27
N GLN A 76 -21.33 27.51 27.07
CA GLN A 76 -20.24 26.54 26.81
C GLN A 76 -19.23 27.23 25.92
N GLU A 77 -18.01 27.39 26.42
CA GLU A 77 -16.91 27.89 25.59
C GLU A 77 -16.53 26.87 24.50
N PRO A 78 -16.10 27.32 23.31
CA PRO A 78 -15.61 26.43 22.28
C PRO A 78 -14.31 25.77 22.76
N ILE A 79 -14.16 24.49 22.42
CA ILE A 79 -12.93 23.76 22.64
C ILE A 79 -12.25 23.58 21.28
N ASP A 80 -11.05 24.11 21.13
CA ASP A 80 -10.27 23.99 19.92
C ASP A 80 -9.95 22.53 19.59
N GLY A 81 -9.84 22.22 18.32
CA GLY A 81 -9.36 20.92 17.84
C GLY A 81 -7.88 20.71 18.16
N LEU A 82 -7.43 19.51 17.96
CA LEU A 82 -6.04 19.12 18.17
C LEU A 82 -5.33 18.96 16.81
N ASP A 83 -4.01 19.12 16.81
CA ASP A 83 -3.17 18.89 15.65
C ASP A 83 -2.84 17.41 15.47
N VAL A 84 -3.02 16.90 14.27
CA VAL A 84 -2.62 15.54 13.88
C VAL A 84 -1.30 15.62 13.14
N TRP A 85 -0.26 15.02 13.72
CA TRP A 85 1.08 14.98 13.15
C TRP A 85 1.26 13.71 12.35
N SER A 86 1.37 13.86 11.02
CA SER A 86 1.60 12.73 10.12
C SER A 86 3.04 12.22 10.20
N THR A 87 3.28 11.03 9.63
CA THR A 87 4.62 10.45 9.44
C THR A 87 5.23 10.84 8.09
N ILE A 88 4.45 11.50 7.23
CA ILE A 88 4.85 11.88 5.88
C ILE A 88 6.01 12.88 5.96
N ASP A 89 7.07 12.57 5.24
CA ASP A 89 8.18 13.47 4.99
C ASP A 89 7.91 14.24 3.69
N THR A 90 7.86 15.56 3.78
CA THR A 90 7.48 16.42 2.65
C THR A 90 8.45 16.32 1.48
N ASN A 91 9.75 16.14 1.73
CA ASN A 91 10.75 16.01 0.67
C ASN A 91 10.62 14.67 -0.06
N LEU A 92 10.46 13.56 0.70
CA LEU A 92 10.23 12.24 0.10
C LEU A 92 8.90 12.19 -0.63
N GLN A 93 7.86 12.84 -0.11
CA GLN A 93 6.56 12.93 -0.76
C GLN A 93 6.63 13.67 -2.10
N ASP A 94 7.36 14.79 -2.16
CA ASP A 94 7.56 15.57 -3.37
C ASP A 94 8.31 14.74 -4.45
N ILE A 95 9.41 14.11 -4.05
CA ILE A 95 10.19 13.23 -4.93
C ILE A 95 9.32 12.07 -5.46
N ALA A 96 8.57 11.40 -4.59
CA ALA A 96 7.71 10.28 -4.97
C ALA A 96 6.62 10.71 -5.95
N HIS A 97 5.98 11.86 -5.70
CA HIS A 97 4.95 12.41 -6.56
C HIS A 97 5.48 12.70 -7.97
N HIS A 98 6.59 13.42 -8.09
CA HIS A 98 7.16 13.80 -9.38
C HIS A 98 7.75 12.59 -10.14
N ALA A 99 8.37 11.64 -9.44
CA ALA A 99 8.85 10.40 -10.06
C ALA A 99 7.70 9.54 -10.61
N LEU A 100 6.60 9.45 -9.87
CA LEU A 100 5.39 8.76 -10.34
C LEU A 100 4.80 9.47 -11.55
N LEU A 101 4.63 10.80 -11.50
CA LEU A 101 4.09 11.59 -12.60
C LEU A 101 4.91 11.40 -13.88
N ALA A 102 6.22 11.54 -13.79
CA ALA A 102 7.11 11.34 -14.94
C ALA A 102 7.00 9.92 -15.54
N SER A 103 6.83 8.90 -14.69
CA SER A 103 6.65 7.52 -15.14
C SER A 103 5.29 7.32 -15.83
N LEU A 104 4.22 7.87 -15.26
CA LEU A 104 2.87 7.79 -15.83
C LEU A 104 2.78 8.50 -17.19
N GLU A 105 3.38 9.68 -17.32
CA GLU A 105 3.45 10.43 -18.57
C GLU A 105 4.28 9.68 -19.63
N LYS A 106 5.44 9.14 -19.23
CA LYS A 106 6.34 8.40 -20.13
C LYS A 106 5.68 7.16 -20.72
N TYR A 107 4.93 6.42 -19.91
CA TYR A 107 4.34 5.13 -20.29
C TYR A 107 2.85 5.23 -20.63
N GLU A 108 2.26 6.42 -20.54
CA GLU A 108 0.84 6.69 -20.78
C GLU A 108 -0.10 5.77 -19.98
N ALA A 109 0.34 5.43 -18.74
CA ALA A 109 -0.40 4.52 -17.87
C ALA A 109 -1.71 5.17 -17.39
N GLU A 110 -2.71 4.35 -17.09
CA GLU A 110 -4.02 4.81 -16.61
C GLU A 110 -3.93 5.42 -15.22
N HIS A 111 -3.23 4.75 -14.32
CA HIS A 111 -2.93 5.23 -12.97
C HIS A 111 -1.74 4.50 -12.37
N GLY A 112 -1.27 4.99 -11.24
CA GLY A 112 -0.21 4.36 -10.48
C GLY A 112 -0.12 4.89 -9.06
N THR A 113 0.69 4.20 -8.26
CA THR A 113 0.99 4.58 -6.89
C THR A 113 2.44 4.31 -6.54
N VAL A 114 2.99 5.15 -5.66
CA VAL A 114 4.28 4.96 -4.99
C VAL A 114 4.08 5.07 -3.50
N VAL A 115 4.60 4.11 -2.74
CA VAL A 115 4.61 4.16 -1.28
C VAL A 115 6.03 3.96 -0.78
N VAL A 116 6.45 4.81 0.17
CA VAL A 116 7.72 4.70 0.89
C VAL A 116 7.43 4.47 2.36
N MET A 117 7.91 3.37 2.91
CA MET A 117 7.66 2.98 4.30
C MET A 117 8.98 2.67 5.00
N GLU A 118 9.15 3.18 6.20
CA GLU A 118 10.32 2.93 7.04
C GLU A 118 10.23 1.52 7.64
N THR A 119 11.29 0.74 7.43
CA THR A 119 11.28 -0.71 7.68
C THR A 119 11.02 -1.06 9.14
N ASN A 120 11.70 -0.42 10.08
CA ASN A 120 11.69 -0.77 11.50
C ASN A 120 10.54 -0.16 12.30
N THR A 121 9.81 0.82 11.75
CA THR A 121 8.72 1.52 12.44
C THR A 121 7.36 1.39 11.76
N GLY A 122 7.32 0.96 10.51
CA GLY A 122 6.12 0.94 9.69
C GLY A 122 5.61 2.35 9.31
N ALA A 123 6.41 3.41 9.55
CA ALA A 123 6.01 4.78 9.24
C ALA A 123 5.97 5.01 7.72
N VAL A 124 4.81 5.38 7.19
CA VAL A 124 4.67 5.78 5.79
C VAL A 124 5.25 7.18 5.65
N LYS A 125 6.37 7.29 4.92
CA LYS A 125 7.10 8.52 4.69
C LYS A 125 6.64 9.26 3.43
N ALA A 126 6.17 8.53 2.42
CA ALA A 126 5.55 9.08 1.24
C ALA A 126 4.49 8.13 0.68
N ILE A 127 3.45 8.70 0.09
CA ILE A 127 2.40 7.96 -0.60
C ILE A 127 1.80 8.85 -1.69
N ALA A 128 2.12 8.56 -2.93
CA ALA A 128 1.61 9.27 -4.10
C ALA A 128 0.66 8.38 -4.88
N ASN A 129 -0.47 8.93 -5.29
CA ASN A 129 -1.50 8.22 -6.04
C ASN A 129 -1.96 9.11 -7.19
N LEU A 130 -1.70 8.73 -8.42
CA LEU A 130 -2.08 9.53 -9.58
C LEU A 130 -2.88 8.71 -10.58
N GLY A 131 -3.97 9.29 -11.07
CA GLY A 131 -4.82 8.70 -12.11
C GLY A 131 -5.07 9.68 -13.24
N ARG A 132 -5.10 9.15 -14.47
CA ARG A 132 -5.34 9.89 -15.71
C ARG A 132 -6.75 10.47 -15.72
N THR A 133 -6.89 11.68 -16.19
CA THR A 133 -8.17 12.37 -16.34
C THR A 133 -8.46 12.66 -17.82
N ASP A 134 -9.69 13.09 -18.10
CA ASP A 134 -10.04 13.61 -19.42
C ASP A 134 -9.10 14.78 -19.76
N GLY A 135 -8.34 14.68 -20.84
CA GLY A 135 -7.32 15.66 -21.23
C GLY A 135 -5.89 15.33 -20.82
N ASP A 136 -5.61 14.05 -20.54
CA ASP A 136 -4.27 13.47 -20.33
C ASP A 136 -3.46 14.06 -19.19
N LYS A 137 -4.15 14.64 -18.21
CA LYS A 137 -3.54 15.11 -16.96
C LYS A 137 -3.70 14.08 -15.86
N TYR A 138 -2.74 14.05 -14.93
CA TYR A 138 -2.76 13.15 -13.78
C TYR A 138 -3.07 13.90 -12.49
N TYR A 139 -4.01 13.37 -11.71
CA TYR A 139 -4.40 13.90 -10.41
C TYR A 139 -4.68 12.76 -9.42
N GLU A 140 -4.65 13.07 -8.13
CA GLU A 140 -5.09 12.13 -7.09
C GLU A 140 -6.61 11.99 -7.09
N LYS A 141 -7.13 10.98 -7.80
CA LYS A 141 -8.56 10.64 -7.85
C LYS A 141 -8.97 9.71 -6.70
N LEU A 142 -8.12 8.73 -6.41
CA LEU A 142 -8.32 7.69 -5.42
C LEU A 142 -6.99 7.43 -4.70
N ASN A 143 -7.05 6.94 -3.46
CA ASN A 143 -5.87 6.37 -2.82
C ASN A 143 -5.71 4.92 -3.28
N TYR A 144 -5.08 4.72 -4.44
CA TYR A 144 -4.90 3.40 -5.05
C TYR A 144 -4.07 2.47 -4.17
N ALA A 145 -3.07 3.01 -3.47
CA ALA A 145 -2.21 2.23 -2.58
C ALA A 145 -2.98 1.51 -1.48
N VAL A 146 -4.01 2.16 -0.93
CA VAL A 146 -4.82 1.65 0.17
C VAL A 146 -6.09 0.96 -0.35
N GLY A 147 -6.77 1.56 -1.32
CA GLY A 147 -8.14 1.19 -1.69
C GLY A 147 -8.27 0.20 -2.82
N GLU A 148 -7.27 0.07 -3.69
CA GLU A 148 -7.38 -0.80 -4.85
C GLU A 148 -6.67 -2.14 -4.62
N ALA A 149 -7.46 -3.21 -4.47
CA ALA A 149 -6.93 -4.56 -4.54
C ALA A 149 -6.90 -5.02 -6.01
N HIS A 150 -5.76 -5.47 -6.48
CA HIS A 150 -5.54 -5.95 -7.85
C HIS A 150 -4.59 -7.16 -7.85
N GLU A 151 -4.46 -7.81 -8.99
CA GLU A 151 -3.52 -8.89 -9.18
C GLU A 151 -2.08 -8.37 -9.07
N PRO A 152 -1.30 -8.82 -8.06
CA PRO A 152 0.04 -8.27 -7.81
C PRO A 152 1.08 -8.72 -8.84
N GLY A 153 0.75 -9.68 -9.72
CA GLY A 153 1.68 -10.20 -10.71
C GLY A 153 2.97 -10.73 -10.09
N SER A 154 4.10 -10.47 -10.74
CA SER A 154 5.41 -11.03 -10.33
C SER A 154 5.88 -10.68 -8.92
N THR A 155 5.35 -9.64 -8.30
CA THR A 155 5.64 -9.34 -6.89
C THR A 155 5.10 -10.43 -5.95
N PHE A 156 4.08 -11.18 -6.38
CA PHE A 156 3.55 -12.30 -5.61
C PHE A 156 4.50 -13.51 -5.53
N LYS A 157 5.46 -13.63 -6.44
CA LYS A 157 6.44 -14.74 -6.42
C LYS A 157 7.20 -14.81 -5.08
N LEU A 158 7.39 -13.69 -4.39
CA LEU A 158 7.96 -13.66 -3.04
C LEU A 158 7.14 -14.50 -2.07
N PHE A 159 5.81 -14.36 -2.11
CA PHE A 159 4.89 -15.12 -1.25
C PHE A 159 4.84 -16.61 -1.63
N SER A 160 4.93 -16.91 -2.91
CA SER A 160 5.01 -18.29 -3.40
C SER A 160 6.28 -18.99 -2.91
N MET A 161 7.42 -18.31 -3.01
CA MET A 161 8.69 -18.82 -2.48
C MET A 161 8.66 -18.93 -0.96
N MET A 162 8.07 -17.94 -0.27
CA MET A 162 7.91 -17.96 1.18
C MET A 162 7.12 -19.17 1.65
N ALA A 163 5.97 -19.45 1.02
CA ALA A 163 5.16 -20.62 1.33
C ALA A 163 5.94 -21.93 1.12
N ALA A 164 6.60 -22.06 -0.03
CA ALA A 164 7.31 -23.30 -0.40
C ALA A 164 8.57 -23.54 0.46
N PHE A 165 9.28 -22.50 0.88
CA PHE A 165 10.40 -22.62 1.82
C PHE A 165 9.91 -22.99 3.23
N GLU A 166 8.84 -22.35 3.69
CA GLU A 166 8.28 -22.60 5.02
C GLU A 166 7.70 -24.03 5.14
N ASP A 167 7.10 -24.54 4.07
CA ASP A 167 6.64 -25.93 3.98
C ASP A 167 7.79 -26.93 3.72
N LYS A 168 9.01 -26.42 3.47
CA LYS A 168 10.23 -27.22 3.17
C LYS A 168 10.08 -28.15 1.96
N VAL A 169 9.22 -27.78 1.01
CA VAL A 169 9.02 -28.54 -0.23
C VAL A 169 10.07 -28.20 -1.28
N ILE A 170 10.71 -27.03 -1.15
CA ILE A 170 11.87 -26.61 -1.95
C ILE A 170 12.93 -25.93 -1.07
N ASP A 171 14.14 -25.79 -1.64
CA ASP A 171 15.22 -24.97 -1.10
C ASP A 171 15.77 -24.03 -2.18
N THR A 172 16.59 -23.04 -1.80
CA THR A 172 17.21 -22.07 -2.73
C THR A 172 17.97 -22.73 -3.87
N MET A 173 18.54 -23.91 -3.63
CA MET A 173 19.30 -24.70 -4.60
C MET A 173 18.46 -25.75 -5.33
N THR A 174 17.15 -25.87 -5.06
CA THR A 174 16.26 -26.77 -5.80
C THR A 174 16.27 -26.40 -7.27
N VAL A 175 16.65 -27.33 -8.12
CA VAL A 175 16.84 -27.12 -9.57
C VAL A 175 15.53 -27.35 -10.31
N VAL A 176 15.22 -26.48 -11.26
CA VAL A 176 14.05 -26.60 -12.14
C VAL A 176 14.39 -26.24 -13.57
N ASP A 177 13.83 -27.00 -14.52
CA ASP A 177 13.88 -26.67 -15.95
C ASP A 177 12.75 -25.72 -16.31
N THR A 178 13.08 -24.56 -16.88
CA THR A 178 12.12 -23.54 -17.31
C THR A 178 11.43 -23.83 -18.64
N GLU A 179 11.53 -25.05 -19.19
CA GLU A 179 10.81 -25.56 -20.37
C GLU A 179 10.88 -24.62 -21.59
N LYS A 180 12.08 -24.12 -21.89
CA LYS A 180 12.30 -23.12 -22.95
C LYS A 180 11.42 -21.84 -22.79
N GLY A 181 11.02 -21.51 -21.56
CA GLY A 181 10.23 -20.34 -21.23
C GLY A 181 8.75 -20.44 -21.58
N LYS A 182 8.20 -21.65 -21.70
CA LYS A 182 6.78 -21.87 -21.98
C LYS A 182 6.27 -23.14 -21.32
N LEU A 183 5.27 -22.99 -20.45
CA LEU A 183 4.45 -24.09 -19.94
C LEU A 183 3.06 -24.05 -20.59
N THR A 184 2.45 -25.22 -20.78
CA THR A 184 1.12 -25.35 -21.37
C THR A 184 0.24 -26.22 -20.48
N PHE A 185 -0.89 -25.66 -20.03
CA PHE A 185 -1.89 -26.36 -19.26
C PHE A 185 -3.10 -26.66 -20.14
N TYR A 186 -3.66 -27.85 -20.02
CA TYR A 186 -4.85 -28.31 -20.75
C TYR A 186 -4.80 -28.04 -22.28
N GLY A 187 -3.59 -28.08 -22.86
CA GLY A 187 -3.38 -27.92 -24.31
C GLY A 187 -3.53 -26.50 -24.86
N LYS A 188 -4.07 -25.54 -24.10
CA LYS A 188 -4.39 -24.19 -24.61
C LYS A 188 -3.94 -23.02 -23.74
N TYR A 189 -3.77 -23.19 -22.43
CA TYR A 189 -3.39 -22.13 -21.53
C TYR A 189 -1.87 -22.08 -21.35
N HIS A 190 -1.27 -20.93 -21.56
CA HIS A 190 0.19 -20.81 -21.61
C HIS A 190 0.70 -19.85 -20.54
N VAL A 191 1.65 -20.33 -19.76
CA VAL A 191 2.52 -19.46 -18.94
C VAL A 191 3.83 -19.25 -19.73
N ARG A 192 4.30 -18.01 -19.81
CA ARG A 192 5.50 -17.65 -20.57
C ARG A 192 6.45 -16.83 -19.73
N ASP A 193 7.74 -17.05 -19.89
CA ASP A 193 8.77 -16.15 -19.41
C ASP A 193 8.87 -14.91 -20.31
N SER A 194 9.31 -13.79 -19.75
CA SER A 194 9.67 -12.60 -20.52
C SER A 194 10.86 -12.85 -21.44
N LYS A 195 11.81 -13.67 -20.99
CA LYS A 195 12.95 -14.09 -21.81
C LYS A 195 12.55 -15.16 -22.81
N ARG A 196 12.63 -14.85 -24.10
CA ARG A 196 12.38 -15.79 -25.19
C ARG A 196 13.37 -16.97 -25.10
N GLY A 197 12.85 -18.19 -25.06
CA GLY A 197 13.65 -19.42 -24.93
C GLY A 197 13.94 -19.80 -23.47
N GLY A 198 13.42 -19.05 -22.50
CA GLY A 198 13.53 -19.34 -21.07
C GLY A 198 14.96 -19.18 -20.52
N TYR A 199 15.17 -19.76 -19.36
CA TYR A 199 16.43 -19.66 -18.61
C TYR A 199 17.19 -20.99 -18.54
N GLY A 200 16.64 -22.07 -19.13
CA GLY A 200 17.18 -23.42 -19.03
C GLY A 200 16.94 -24.01 -17.64
N VAL A 201 17.89 -24.87 -17.23
CA VAL A 201 17.87 -25.52 -15.92
C VAL A 201 18.57 -24.62 -14.91
N ILE A 202 17.85 -24.10 -13.95
CA ILE A 202 18.34 -23.10 -12.99
C ILE A 202 17.86 -23.40 -11.55
N PRO A 203 18.58 -22.96 -10.51
CA PRO A 203 18.15 -23.10 -9.12
C PRO A 203 16.99 -22.15 -8.80
N ALA A 204 16.21 -22.49 -7.77
CA ALA A 204 15.07 -21.73 -7.28
C ALA A 204 15.44 -20.28 -6.92
N SER A 205 16.64 -20.02 -6.39
CA SER A 205 17.15 -18.67 -6.19
C SER A 205 17.14 -17.85 -7.47
N ARG A 206 17.71 -18.40 -8.55
CA ARG A 206 17.75 -17.72 -9.84
C ARG A 206 16.38 -17.61 -10.51
N VAL A 207 15.46 -18.56 -10.27
CA VAL A 207 14.05 -18.45 -10.71
C VAL A 207 13.43 -17.16 -10.18
N PHE A 208 13.60 -16.88 -8.89
CA PHE A 208 13.10 -15.66 -8.28
C PHE A 208 13.84 -14.40 -8.79
N GLU A 209 15.16 -14.40 -8.73
CA GLU A 209 16.02 -13.28 -9.12
C GLU A 209 15.82 -12.80 -10.57
N SER A 210 15.61 -13.74 -11.49
CA SER A 210 15.31 -13.46 -12.90
C SER A 210 13.82 -13.35 -13.21
N SER A 211 12.97 -13.45 -12.19
CA SER A 211 11.50 -13.40 -12.31
C SER A 211 10.92 -14.39 -13.32
N SER A 212 11.44 -15.64 -13.38
CA SER A 212 10.93 -16.67 -14.27
C SER A 212 9.50 -17.08 -13.86
N ASN A 213 8.55 -16.89 -14.77
CA ASN A 213 7.16 -17.35 -14.57
C ASN A 213 7.09 -18.88 -14.63
N THR A 214 7.73 -19.47 -15.65
CA THR A 214 7.71 -20.92 -15.84
C THR A 214 8.41 -21.65 -14.71
N GLY A 215 9.51 -21.09 -14.21
CA GLY A 215 10.25 -21.66 -13.08
C GLY A 215 9.43 -21.68 -11.80
N VAL A 216 8.84 -20.54 -11.40
CA VAL A 216 8.03 -20.49 -10.17
C VAL A 216 6.78 -21.33 -10.27
N VAL A 217 6.08 -21.32 -11.42
CA VAL A 217 4.90 -22.17 -11.64
C VAL A 217 5.24 -23.64 -11.50
N LYS A 218 6.34 -24.12 -12.07
CA LYS A 218 6.77 -25.52 -11.90
C LYS A 218 7.08 -25.84 -10.43
N LEU A 219 7.87 -24.98 -9.76
CA LEU A 219 8.21 -25.19 -8.35
C LEU A 219 6.96 -25.32 -7.47
N ILE A 220 5.95 -24.48 -7.69
CA ILE A 220 4.71 -24.53 -6.90
C ILE A 220 3.81 -25.69 -7.37
N TYR A 221 3.56 -25.79 -8.67
CA TYR A 221 2.62 -26.77 -9.18
C TYR A 221 3.06 -28.22 -8.91
N GLU A 222 4.33 -28.57 -9.13
CA GLU A 222 4.82 -29.92 -8.89
C GLU A 222 4.77 -30.33 -7.43
N ASN A 223 4.89 -29.40 -6.50
CA ASN A 223 4.89 -29.69 -5.08
C ASN A 223 3.49 -29.62 -4.43
N TYR A 224 2.53 -28.91 -5.03
CA TYR A 224 1.22 -28.68 -4.40
C TYR A 224 0.02 -29.18 -5.22
N LYS A 225 0.20 -29.68 -6.47
CA LYS A 225 -0.91 -30.11 -7.34
C LYS A 225 -1.78 -31.20 -6.74
N GLU A 226 -1.21 -32.11 -5.93
CA GLU A 226 -1.95 -33.19 -5.27
C GLU A 226 -2.71 -32.69 -4.03
N ASN A 227 -2.27 -31.59 -3.42
CA ASN A 227 -2.93 -30.95 -2.28
C ASN A 227 -2.80 -29.42 -2.36
N PRO A 228 -3.54 -28.75 -3.25
CA PRO A 228 -3.47 -27.29 -3.40
C PRO A 228 -3.86 -26.51 -2.13
N SER A 229 -4.69 -27.11 -1.26
CA SER A 229 -5.06 -26.49 0.02
C SER A 229 -3.84 -26.20 0.88
N GLN A 230 -2.79 -27.02 0.84
CA GLN A 230 -1.60 -26.76 1.64
C GLN A 230 -0.95 -25.43 1.27
N PHE A 231 -0.87 -25.08 -0.02
CA PHE A 231 -0.33 -23.81 -0.49
C PHE A 231 -1.21 -22.64 -0.05
N THR A 232 -2.52 -22.73 -0.30
CA THR A 232 -3.46 -21.64 0.03
C THR A 232 -3.61 -21.45 1.54
N ASP A 233 -3.69 -22.53 2.31
CA ASP A 233 -3.74 -22.49 3.77
C ASP A 233 -2.47 -21.85 4.35
N ARG A 234 -1.30 -22.10 3.75
CA ARG A 234 -0.04 -21.44 4.15
C ARG A 234 -0.10 -19.93 3.94
N LEU A 235 -0.57 -19.46 2.78
CA LEU A 235 -0.74 -18.03 2.49
C LEU A 235 -1.74 -17.36 3.46
N ILE A 236 -2.84 -18.04 3.76
CA ILE A 236 -3.86 -17.60 4.72
C ILE A 236 -3.30 -17.57 6.15
N ALA A 237 -2.53 -18.57 6.55
CA ALA A 237 -1.88 -18.61 7.86
C ALA A 237 -0.88 -17.45 8.07
N MET A 238 -0.25 -16.98 6.99
CA MET A 238 0.60 -15.78 6.99
C MET A 238 -0.22 -14.48 7.05
N GLY A 239 -1.55 -14.53 6.86
CA GLY A 239 -2.47 -13.39 6.97
C GLY A 239 -2.71 -12.63 5.68
N LEU A 240 -2.32 -13.17 4.52
CA LEU A 240 -2.46 -12.49 3.22
C LEU A 240 -3.92 -12.28 2.78
N ASP A 241 -4.87 -13.00 3.35
CA ASP A 241 -6.30 -12.88 3.12
C ASP A 241 -6.97 -11.78 3.95
N LYS A 242 -6.23 -11.11 4.83
CA LYS A 242 -6.77 -10.11 5.76
C LYS A 242 -6.33 -8.70 5.40
N PRO A 243 -7.22 -7.70 5.51
CA PRO A 243 -6.81 -6.31 5.41
C PRO A 243 -5.87 -5.95 6.56
N LEU A 244 -5.01 -4.97 6.35
CA LEU A 244 -4.06 -4.49 7.37
C LEU A 244 -4.77 -3.77 8.53
N GLY A 245 -5.93 -3.16 8.29
CA GLY A 245 -6.68 -2.40 9.29
C GLY A 245 -6.14 -0.99 9.49
N VAL A 246 -5.66 -0.34 8.42
CA VAL A 246 -5.13 1.02 8.48
C VAL A 246 -6.18 2.06 8.88
N ALA A 247 -5.74 3.19 9.44
CA ALA A 247 -6.63 4.25 9.91
C ALA A 247 -7.43 4.94 8.78
N ILE A 248 -6.90 4.94 7.56
CA ILE A 248 -7.55 5.53 6.38
C ILE A 248 -8.68 4.62 5.91
N SER A 249 -9.90 5.18 5.81
CA SER A 249 -11.07 4.44 5.38
C SER A 249 -10.99 4.02 3.90
N GLY A 250 -11.61 2.89 3.58
CA GLY A 250 -11.71 2.40 2.20
C GLY A 250 -10.57 1.46 1.82
N GLU A 251 -9.96 0.78 2.78
CA GLU A 251 -8.98 -0.27 2.51
C GLU A 251 -9.58 -1.36 1.64
N GLY A 252 -8.87 -1.72 0.56
CA GLY A 252 -9.23 -2.78 -0.37
C GLY A 252 -9.20 -4.15 0.30
N LYS A 253 -10.07 -5.04 -0.15
CA LYS A 253 -10.17 -6.39 0.40
C LYS A 253 -9.26 -7.34 -0.37
N PRO A 254 -8.27 -7.97 0.30
CA PRO A 254 -7.46 -9.01 -0.33
C PRO A 254 -8.32 -10.25 -0.62
N LYS A 255 -7.92 -11.00 -1.65
CA LYS A 255 -8.51 -12.31 -1.96
C LYS A 255 -7.38 -13.29 -2.24
N ILE A 256 -7.40 -14.41 -1.52
CA ILE A 256 -6.59 -15.60 -1.81
C ILE A 256 -7.58 -16.71 -2.16
N PRO A 257 -7.66 -17.15 -3.44
CA PRO A 257 -8.52 -18.27 -3.84
C PRO A 257 -8.18 -19.54 -3.07
N HIS A 258 -9.18 -20.35 -2.80
CA HIS A 258 -9.01 -21.58 -2.03
C HIS A 258 -9.70 -22.76 -2.73
N PRO A 259 -9.16 -24.00 -2.70
CA PRO A 259 -9.78 -25.18 -3.28
C PRO A 259 -11.20 -25.51 -2.81
N LYS A 260 -11.64 -24.90 -1.71
CA LYS A 260 -13.04 -25.00 -1.22
C LYS A 260 -14.00 -24.01 -1.89
N ASP A 261 -13.48 -23.03 -2.63
CA ASP A 261 -14.30 -22.06 -3.32
C ASP A 261 -14.98 -22.73 -4.52
N ALA A 262 -16.24 -22.34 -4.78
CA ALA A 262 -17.05 -22.97 -5.83
C ALA A 262 -16.52 -22.71 -7.26
N ASP A 263 -15.75 -21.64 -7.43
CA ASP A 263 -15.11 -21.20 -8.68
C ASP A 263 -13.68 -21.71 -8.85
N TRP A 264 -13.14 -22.48 -7.89
CA TRP A 264 -11.80 -23.06 -8.00
C TRP A 264 -11.71 -24.06 -9.15
N ASP A 265 -10.69 -23.92 -9.99
CA ASP A 265 -10.39 -24.84 -11.09
C ASP A 265 -8.92 -25.25 -11.14
N GLY A 266 -8.55 -26.07 -12.13
CA GLY A 266 -7.18 -26.58 -12.28
C GLY A 266 -6.15 -25.52 -12.71
N LEU A 267 -6.57 -24.29 -13.02
CA LEU A 267 -5.69 -23.19 -13.40
C LEU A 267 -5.35 -22.27 -12.22
N ASP A 268 -6.16 -22.29 -11.16
CA ASP A 268 -5.94 -21.38 -10.02
C ASP A 268 -4.54 -21.54 -9.40
N LEU A 269 -4.14 -22.75 -9.08
CA LEU A 269 -2.82 -22.99 -8.47
C LEU A 269 -1.65 -22.50 -9.34
N PRO A 270 -1.55 -22.88 -10.63
CA PRO A 270 -0.45 -22.40 -11.47
C PRO A 270 -0.50 -20.88 -11.73
N TRP A 271 -1.69 -20.25 -11.79
CA TRP A 271 -1.82 -18.80 -11.96
C TRP A 271 -1.48 -18.03 -10.68
N MET A 272 -1.92 -18.51 -9.53
CA MET A 272 -1.56 -17.94 -8.23
C MET A 272 -0.04 -17.93 -8.01
N ALA A 273 0.68 -18.96 -8.47
CA ALA A 273 2.12 -19.07 -8.26
C ALA A 273 2.90 -17.83 -8.74
N PHE A 274 2.41 -17.11 -9.74
CA PHE A 274 3.06 -15.91 -10.26
C PHE A 274 2.18 -14.65 -10.18
N GLY A 275 1.11 -14.70 -9.33
CA GLY A 275 0.38 -13.53 -8.87
C GLY A 275 -0.87 -13.16 -9.65
N TYR A 276 -1.52 -14.13 -10.31
CA TYR A 276 -2.81 -13.96 -10.96
C TYR A 276 -3.91 -14.71 -10.21
N GLY A 277 -5.15 -14.25 -10.33
CA GLY A 277 -6.28 -14.78 -9.57
C GLY A 277 -6.31 -14.35 -8.09
N VAL A 278 -5.20 -13.87 -7.54
CA VAL A 278 -5.08 -13.30 -6.20
C VAL A 278 -5.30 -11.79 -6.25
N MET A 279 -5.79 -11.20 -5.16
CA MET A 279 -6.01 -9.76 -5.06
C MET A 279 -5.36 -9.20 -3.81
N LEU A 280 -4.42 -8.25 -3.95
CA LEU A 280 -3.77 -7.55 -2.86
C LEU A 280 -3.72 -6.05 -3.16
N THR A 281 -3.74 -5.21 -2.11
CA THR A 281 -3.45 -3.79 -2.30
C THR A 281 -1.94 -3.56 -2.41
N PRO A 282 -1.48 -2.50 -3.09
CA PRO A 282 -0.06 -2.13 -3.12
C PRO A 282 0.54 -1.96 -1.72
N LEU A 283 -0.22 -1.34 -0.80
CA LEU A 283 0.23 -1.16 0.58
C LEU A 283 0.37 -2.49 1.32
N GLN A 284 -0.55 -3.45 1.07
CA GLN A 284 -0.45 -4.78 1.66
C GLN A 284 0.78 -5.51 1.13
N THR A 285 0.99 -5.52 -0.18
CA THR A 285 2.19 -6.12 -0.80
C THR A 285 3.46 -5.52 -0.19
N LEU A 286 3.57 -4.18 -0.14
CA LEU A 286 4.69 -3.48 0.48
C LEU A 286 4.90 -3.88 1.95
N SER A 287 3.82 -4.01 2.74
CA SER A 287 3.91 -4.34 4.16
C SER A 287 4.55 -5.71 4.40
N TYR A 288 4.28 -6.69 3.54
CA TYR A 288 4.91 -8.01 3.64
C TYR A 288 6.37 -8.00 3.15
N TYR A 289 6.70 -7.25 2.09
CA TYR A 289 8.09 -7.02 1.71
C TYR A 289 8.86 -6.36 2.85
N ASN A 290 8.25 -5.35 3.48
CA ASN A 290 8.79 -4.70 4.66
C ASN A 290 8.97 -5.67 5.83
N ALA A 291 8.04 -6.58 6.07
CA ALA A 291 8.15 -7.58 7.12
C ALA A 291 9.35 -8.51 6.91
N ILE A 292 9.62 -8.93 5.66
CA ILE A 292 10.81 -9.73 5.33
C ILE A 292 12.08 -8.94 5.63
N ALA A 293 12.14 -7.67 5.21
CA ALA A 293 13.26 -6.77 5.52
C ALA A 293 13.40 -6.52 7.03
N ASN A 294 12.30 -6.52 7.78
CA ASN A 294 12.22 -6.35 9.24
C ASN A 294 12.25 -7.69 10.00
N ASN A 295 13.03 -8.64 9.52
CA ASN A 295 13.26 -9.95 10.17
C ASN A 295 11.98 -10.75 10.47
N GLY A 296 10.94 -10.60 9.67
CA GLY A 296 9.68 -11.33 9.76
C GLY A 296 8.59 -10.62 10.57
N GLU A 297 8.88 -9.48 11.18
CA GLU A 297 7.90 -8.73 11.96
C GLU A 297 7.02 -7.86 11.03
N LEU A 298 5.74 -8.21 10.88
CA LEU A 298 4.75 -7.45 10.10
C LEU A 298 4.22 -6.29 10.94
N LEU A 299 4.46 -5.08 10.46
CA LEU A 299 4.04 -3.84 11.11
C LEU A 299 2.78 -3.26 10.47
N MET A 300 1.94 -2.63 11.30
CA MET A 300 0.87 -1.76 10.85
C MET A 300 1.45 -0.54 10.14
N PRO A 301 1.10 -0.27 8.87
CA PRO A 301 1.46 0.97 8.21
C PRO A 301 0.95 2.18 9.00
N ARG A 302 1.86 3.02 9.42
CA ARG A 302 1.58 4.13 10.31
C ARG A 302 1.63 5.45 9.55
N PHE A 303 0.52 6.18 9.55
CA PHE A 303 0.37 7.47 8.87
C PHE A 303 0.42 8.66 9.84
N VAL A 304 0.25 8.40 11.13
CA VAL A 304 0.22 9.43 12.19
C VAL A 304 1.23 9.07 13.27
N SER A 305 2.01 10.06 13.69
CA SER A 305 2.99 9.92 14.76
C SER A 305 2.46 10.37 16.12
N ALA A 306 1.68 11.47 16.13
CA ALA A 306 1.16 12.04 17.36
C ALA A 306 -0.10 12.90 17.12
N VAL A 307 -0.84 13.14 18.19
CA VAL A 307 -1.84 14.20 18.32
C VAL A 307 -1.35 15.17 19.38
N LYS A 308 -1.35 16.46 19.06
CA LYS A 308 -0.87 17.53 19.95
C LYS A 308 -1.90 18.65 20.09
N THR A 309 -1.77 19.42 21.15
CA THR A 309 -2.47 20.69 21.31
C THR A 309 -1.83 21.76 20.44
N LEU A 310 -2.53 22.88 20.19
CA LEU A 310 -2.03 24.01 19.40
C LEU A 310 -0.72 24.61 19.96
N ASP A 311 -0.45 24.48 21.25
CA ASP A 311 0.81 24.87 21.90
C ASP A 311 1.89 23.79 21.82
N GLY A 312 1.65 22.71 21.08
CA GLY A 312 2.62 21.63 20.81
C GLY A 312 2.75 20.56 21.88
N LYS A 313 1.93 20.60 22.95
CA LYS A 313 1.93 19.57 24.00
C LYS A 313 1.37 18.25 23.44
N ASN A 314 2.09 17.16 23.67
CA ASN A 314 1.67 15.83 23.22
C ASN A 314 0.45 15.34 24.03
N VAL A 315 -0.64 15.03 23.32
CA VAL A 315 -1.87 14.45 23.88
C VAL A 315 -1.88 12.94 23.71
N LYS A 316 -1.46 12.46 22.54
CA LYS A 316 -1.42 11.03 22.21
C LYS A 316 -0.30 10.75 21.23
N SER A 317 0.50 9.72 21.51
CA SER A 317 1.49 9.19 20.59
C SER A 317 0.99 7.90 19.95
N TYR A 318 1.41 7.66 18.72
CA TYR A 318 1.14 6.43 17.99
C TYR A 318 2.48 5.71 17.72
N PRO A 319 2.92 4.84 18.65
CA PRO A 319 4.14 4.06 18.46
C PRO A 319 3.97 3.03 17.36
N LYS A 320 5.06 2.36 16.99
CA LYS A 320 5.06 1.17 16.14
C LYS A 320 4.06 0.14 16.72
N GLN A 321 3.26 -0.44 15.82
CA GLN A 321 2.28 -1.49 16.15
C GLN A 321 2.61 -2.73 15.34
N VAL A 322 2.74 -3.86 16.02
CA VAL A 322 3.01 -5.17 15.42
C VAL A 322 1.70 -5.85 15.12
N ILE A 323 1.47 -6.25 13.85
CA ILE A 323 0.33 -7.06 13.42
C ILE A 323 0.66 -8.55 13.67
N ASN A 324 1.84 -8.98 13.21
CA ASN A 324 2.32 -10.34 13.39
C ASN A 324 3.83 -10.30 13.71
N PRO A 325 4.26 -10.85 14.85
CA PRO A 325 5.66 -10.83 15.25
C PRO A 325 6.55 -11.74 14.39
N ALA A 326 5.99 -12.69 13.67
CA ALA A 326 6.73 -13.59 12.81
C ALA A 326 5.81 -14.16 11.71
N ILE A 327 5.92 -13.63 10.49
CA ILE A 327 5.11 -14.12 9.34
C ILE A 327 5.54 -15.51 8.88
N CYS A 328 6.78 -15.90 9.12
CA CYS A 328 7.35 -17.22 8.88
C CYS A 328 8.61 -17.43 9.74
N SER A 329 9.27 -18.59 9.62
CA SER A 329 10.48 -18.91 10.36
C SER A 329 11.67 -18.02 9.98
N GLN A 330 12.62 -17.83 10.90
CA GLN A 330 13.84 -17.05 10.64
C GLN A 330 14.70 -17.68 9.53
N GLU A 331 14.67 -19.00 9.38
CA GLU A 331 15.33 -19.69 8.26
C GLU A 331 14.74 -19.24 6.93
N THR A 332 13.40 -19.22 6.81
CA THR A 332 12.70 -18.77 5.61
C THR A 332 12.98 -17.28 5.35
N ILE A 333 12.96 -16.43 6.39
CA ILE A 333 13.29 -15.00 6.27
C ILE A 333 14.70 -14.80 5.69
N GLY A 334 15.71 -15.49 6.22
CA GLY A 334 17.09 -15.38 5.71
C GLY A 334 17.22 -15.79 4.24
N LYS A 335 16.50 -16.85 3.83
CA LYS A 335 16.45 -17.25 2.41
C LYS A 335 15.82 -16.16 1.54
N LEU A 336 14.69 -15.58 1.96
CA LEU A 336 14.00 -14.55 1.18
C LEU A 336 14.80 -13.25 1.09
N GLN A 337 15.46 -12.82 2.17
CA GLN A 337 16.36 -11.66 2.15
C GLN A 337 17.49 -11.87 1.14
N HIS A 338 18.11 -13.05 1.15
CA HIS A 338 19.15 -13.39 0.16
C HIS A 338 18.62 -13.36 -1.30
N LEU A 339 17.42 -13.87 -1.55
CA LEU A 339 16.79 -13.79 -2.86
C LEU A 339 16.53 -12.34 -3.30
N MET A 340 16.00 -11.50 -2.42
CA MET A 340 15.75 -10.09 -2.71
C MET A 340 17.05 -9.33 -3.00
N GLU A 341 18.10 -9.62 -2.27
CA GLU A 341 19.44 -9.10 -2.53
C GLU A 341 19.95 -9.51 -3.93
N GLY A 342 19.75 -10.76 -4.30
CA GLY A 342 20.15 -11.31 -5.59
C GLY A 342 19.45 -10.64 -6.78
N VAL A 343 18.21 -10.17 -6.62
CA VAL A 343 17.49 -9.42 -7.66
C VAL A 343 18.25 -8.16 -8.10
N VAL A 344 18.97 -7.52 -7.17
CA VAL A 344 19.72 -6.29 -7.41
C VAL A 344 21.19 -6.55 -7.70
N LYS A 345 21.87 -7.40 -6.91
CA LYS A 345 23.31 -7.62 -6.99
C LYS A 345 23.73 -8.53 -8.15
N ASN A 346 22.93 -9.54 -8.48
CA ASN A 346 23.29 -10.49 -9.50
C ASN A 346 23.07 -9.94 -10.93
N LYS A 347 24.00 -10.19 -11.83
CA LYS A 347 23.95 -9.70 -13.23
C LYS A 347 22.69 -10.15 -14.01
N TRP A 348 22.06 -11.22 -13.58
CA TRP A 348 20.81 -11.72 -14.16
C TRP A 348 19.56 -11.24 -13.41
N GLY A 349 19.75 -10.53 -12.30
CA GLY A 349 18.65 -9.98 -11.51
C GLY A 349 17.90 -8.89 -12.28
N THR A 350 16.58 -8.88 -12.12
CA THR A 350 15.70 -7.96 -12.87
C THR A 350 15.94 -6.48 -12.56
N ALA A 351 16.49 -6.18 -11.39
CA ALA A 351 16.82 -4.81 -10.96
C ALA A 351 18.32 -4.51 -10.93
N HIS A 352 19.16 -5.36 -11.56
CA HIS A 352 20.61 -5.15 -11.57
C HIS A 352 21.04 -3.81 -12.19
N ASN A 353 20.29 -3.29 -13.15
CA ASN A 353 20.57 -2.01 -13.83
C ASN A 353 20.43 -0.78 -12.92
N ILE A 354 19.74 -0.89 -11.77
CA ILE A 354 19.62 0.18 -10.78
C ILE A 354 20.56 0.00 -9.59
N TYR A 355 21.37 -1.08 -9.60
CA TYR A 355 22.32 -1.34 -8.52
C TYR A 355 23.36 -0.23 -8.41
N ASN A 356 23.57 0.28 -7.21
CA ASN A 356 24.56 1.28 -6.89
C ASN A 356 25.21 0.91 -5.55
N GLU A 357 26.52 0.62 -5.58
CA GLU A 357 27.31 0.24 -4.39
C GLU A 357 27.33 1.29 -3.27
N LYS A 358 27.10 2.56 -3.62
CA LYS A 358 27.04 3.68 -2.65
C LYS A 358 25.67 3.79 -1.96
N LEU A 359 24.64 3.23 -2.56
CA LEU A 359 23.35 3.07 -1.94
C LEU A 359 23.34 1.66 -1.36
N ALA A 360 23.64 1.52 -0.08
CA ALA A 360 23.42 0.27 0.65
C ALA A 360 21.92 -0.01 0.68
N ILE A 361 21.38 -0.45 -0.48
CA ILE A 361 19.96 -0.78 -0.67
C ILE A 361 19.51 -1.89 0.30
N ILE A 362 20.42 -2.46 1.08
CA ILE A 362 20.21 -3.69 1.85
C ILE A 362 20.31 -3.47 3.37
N GLU A 363 21.07 -2.52 3.86
CA GLU A 363 21.19 -2.28 5.31
C GLU A 363 20.05 -1.43 5.87
N ASP A 364 19.40 -0.61 5.01
CA ASP A 364 18.19 0.14 5.32
C ASP A 364 17.15 -0.06 4.19
N LEU A 365 16.68 -1.29 4.00
CA LEU A 365 15.64 -1.58 3.03
C LEU A 365 14.36 -0.78 3.37
N ALA A 366 14.33 0.46 2.88
CA ALA A 366 13.06 1.10 2.62
C ALA A 366 12.42 0.28 1.48
N ALA A 367 11.44 -0.53 1.80
CA ALA A 367 10.69 -1.25 0.80
C ALA A 367 9.91 -0.22 -0.02
N TYR A 368 10.18 -0.17 -1.31
CA TYR A 368 9.46 0.68 -2.26
C TYR A 368 8.49 -0.20 -3.05
N SER A 369 7.25 0.24 -3.15
CA SER A 369 6.30 -0.35 -4.09
C SER A 369 5.90 0.73 -5.10
N ILE A 370 6.19 0.48 -6.37
CA ILE A 370 5.69 1.28 -7.48
C ILE A 370 4.75 0.37 -8.26
N THR A 371 3.47 0.71 -8.29
CA THR A 371 2.48 0.00 -9.09
C THR A 371 1.99 0.92 -10.19
N LEU A 372 2.12 0.50 -11.44
CA LEU A 372 1.57 1.16 -12.61
C LEU A 372 0.51 0.26 -13.24
N LYS A 373 -0.67 0.80 -13.52
CA LYS A 373 -1.73 0.11 -14.25
C LYS A 373 -1.90 0.71 -15.63
N PHE A 374 -1.88 -0.14 -16.64
CA PHE A 374 -2.08 0.22 -18.04
C PHE A 374 -3.52 -0.12 -18.45
N SER A 375 -4.09 0.61 -19.42
CA SER A 375 -5.36 0.22 -20.02
C SER A 375 -5.24 -1.11 -20.78
N SER A 376 -6.29 -1.89 -20.81
CA SER A 376 -6.34 -3.27 -21.35
C SER A 376 -5.82 -3.46 -22.78
N ALA A 377 -5.61 -2.36 -23.54
CA ALA A 377 -5.02 -2.41 -24.89
C ALA A 377 -3.49 -2.52 -24.92
N SER A 378 -2.79 -2.34 -23.78
CA SER A 378 -1.32 -2.33 -23.68
C SER A 378 -0.75 -3.41 -22.76
N GLU A 379 -1.54 -4.38 -22.30
CA GLU A 379 -1.14 -5.40 -21.32
C GLU A 379 -0.02 -6.39 -21.77
N ASN A 380 0.54 -6.21 -22.97
CA ASN A 380 1.59 -7.10 -23.48
C ASN A 380 3.03 -6.69 -23.22
N PHE A 381 3.27 -5.60 -22.49
CA PHE A 381 4.62 -5.12 -22.17
C PHE A 381 4.71 -4.63 -20.74
N PHE A 382 5.39 -5.31 -19.90
CA PHE A 382 5.88 -5.01 -18.54
C PHE A 382 5.34 -5.93 -17.45
N SER A 383 5.86 -7.16 -17.43
CA SER A 383 6.22 -7.82 -16.18
C SER A 383 7.73 -7.58 -15.98
N ALA A 384 8.07 -6.56 -15.23
CA ALA A 384 9.39 -6.38 -14.66
C ALA A 384 9.39 -6.92 -13.25
#